data_b01135a6b76d49dbb493c6110f97b5b6
#
_entry.id   b01135a6b76d49dbb493c6110f97b5b6
#
_cell.length_a   1.000
_cell.length_b   1.000
_cell.length_c   1.000
_cell.angle_alpha   90.00
_cell.angle_beta   90.00
_cell.angle_gamma   90.00
#
_symmetry.space_group_name_H-M   'P 1'
#
loop_
_entity.id
_entity.type
_entity.pdbx_description
1 polymer ?
#
loop_
_entity_poly.entity_id
_entity_poly.type
_entity_poly.pdbx_seq_one_letter_code
_entity_poly.pdbx_strand_id
1 'polypeptide(L)'
;MRMRFFGALHPAVSFSYFAAVLALTLVCFHPVMAALSLIGAVFFSAQLNGWRSVGLTSRFVLPMFLLIAIANPLFNHRGVTMLCMLFDQWFTLEAVCYGLVSAASLSAVIFWFTCYQAVMTSDKFLFLFGQIAPNTALLITMTLGLIPRLQERSAQIRTAQKMLLPENKRLLPRLHAANRNLSALLTWSMENAVQTADSMKARGYGVKRRTTFHLFVFDSRDAAVLGLILALTGICVLGRVFGHGTMEFYPRMDAVFTGVSGAVLYIAFAVLALFPSILEMKEKLTWRCCGLTD
;
A
#
# COMPACT_ATOMS: atom_id res chain seq x y z
N MET A 1 6.08 18.30 -10.50
CA MET A 1 6.21 16.92 -10.03
C MET A 1 7.04 16.96 -8.74
N ARG A 2 6.43 16.86 -7.56
CA ARG A 2 7.17 16.92 -6.29
C ARG A 2 8.09 15.72 -6.20
N MET A 3 9.41 15.94 -6.25
CA MET A 3 10.38 14.89 -6.00
C MET A 3 10.18 14.38 -4.57
N ARG A 4 9.87 13.11 -4.42
CA ARG A 4 9.67 12.44 -3.13
C ARG A 4 10.93 11.66 -2.84
N PHE A 5 11.66 12.00 -1.79
CA PHE A 5 12.92 11.33 -1.46
C PHE A 5 12.72 9.82 -1.25
N PHE A 6 11.71 9.47 -0.46
CA PHE A 6 11.38 8.06 -0.24
C PHE A 6 10.90 7.36 -1.52
N GLY A 7 10.32 8.13 -2.45
CA GLY A 7 9.99 7.64 -3.80
C GLY A 7 11.21 7.47 -4.72
N ALA A 8 12.34 8.09 -4.44
CA ALA A 8 13.57 7.96 -5.24
C ALA A 8 14.47 6.80 -4.79
N LEU A 9 14.27 6.25 -3.58
CA LEU A 9 15.02 5.10 -3.07
C LEU A 9 14.81 3.86 -3.95
N HIS A 10 15.78 2.95 -3.86
CA HIS A 10 15.72 1.67 -4.57
C HIS A 10 14.44 0.89 -4.22
N PRO A 11 13.76 0.28 -5.21
CA PRO A 11 12.48 -0.42 -4.99
C PRO A 11 12.51 -1.48 -3.90
N ALA A 12 13.64 -2.18 -3.73
CA ALA A 12 13.80 -3.19 -2.69
C ALA A 12 13.74 -2.59 -1.27
N VAL A 13 14.30 -1.39 -1.07
CA VAL A 13 14.28 -0.69 0.22
C VAL A 13 12.85 -0.25 0.58
N SER A 14 12.16 0.35 -0.39
CA SER A 14 10.78 0.78 -0.19
C SER A 14 9.84 -0.39 0.08
N PHE A 15 10.00 -1.49 -0.66
CA PHE A 15 9.19 -2.70 -0.47
C PHE A 15 9.44 -3.35 0.89
N SER A 16 10.72 -3.54 1.28
CA SER A 16 11.08 -4.14 2.57
C SER A 16 10.58 -3.32 3.76
N TYR A 17 10.61 -1.98 3.64
CA TYR A 17 10.06 -1.08 4.65
C TYR A 17 8.55 -1.30 4.86
N PHE A 18 7.77 -1.21 3.78
CA PHE A 18 6.31 -1.39 3.90
C PHE A 18 5.94 -2.81 4.34
N ALA A 19 6.64 -3.83 3.85
CA ALA A 19 6.43 -5.21 4.28
C ALA A 19 6.71 -5.37 5.79
N ALA A 20 7.80 -4.79 6.29
CA ALA A 20 8.15 -4.83 7.70
C ALA A 20 7.11 -4.12 8.59
N VAL A 21 6.72 -2.89 8.23
CA VAL A 21 5.75 -2.12 9.02
C VAL A 21 4.37 -2.78 9.02
N LEU A 22 3.89 -3.26 7.86
CA LEU A 22 2.62 -3.96 7.76
C LEU A 22 2.62 -5.27 8.56
N ALA A 23 3.69 -6.07 8.43
CA ALA A 23 3.82 -7.32 9.17
C ALA A 23 3.85 -7.07 10.69
N LEU A 24 4.64 -6.10 11.15
CA LEU A 24 4.71 -5.76 12.58
C LEU A 24 3.38 -5.21 13.11
N THR A 25 2.69 -4.37 12.35
CA THR A 25 1.37 -3.84 12.75
C THR A 25 0.32 -4.94 12.91
N LEU A 26 0.39 -6.01 12.08
CA LEU A 26 -0.54 -7.14 12.16
C LEU A 26 -0.14 -8.16 13.22
N VAL A 27 1.15 -8.41 13.41
CA VAL A 27 1.67 -9.44 14.33
C VAL A 27 1.71 -8.94 15.78
N CYS A 28 2.06 -7.67 15.98
CA CYS A 28 2.16 -7.07 17.32
C CYS A 28 0.81 -6.44 17.73
N PHE A 29 -0.08 -7.25 18.30
CA PHE A 29 -1.40 -6.81 18.74
C PHE A 29 -1.33 -6.16 20.13
N HIS A 30 -0.95 -4.89 20.15
CA HIS A 30 -0.75 -4.10 21.38
C HIS A 30 -1.30 -2.67 21.19
N PRO A 31 -1.98 -2.09 22.18
CA PRO A 31 -2.61 -0.78 22.04
C PRO A 31 -1.61 0.34 21.70
N VAL A 32 -0.44 0.34 22.31
CA VAL A 32 0.61 1.33 22.04
C VAL A 32 1.15 1.18 20.62
N MET A 33 1.37 -0.05 20.15
CA MET A 33 1.86 -0.32 18.78
C MET A 33 0.83 0.10 17.73
N ALA A 34 -0.45 -0.21 17.95
CA ALA A 34 -1.54 0.18 17.04
C ALA A 34 -1.68 1.72 16.96
N ALA A 35 -1.60 2.41 18.10
CA ALA A 35 -1.64 3.88 18.14
C ALA A 35 -0.43 4.51 17.42
N LEU A 36 0.78 4.03 17.69
CA LEU A 36 2.00 4.52 17.03
C LEU A 36 1.97 4.28 15.52
N SER A 37 1.50 3.10 15.10
CA SER A 37 1.34 2.77 13.68
C SER A 37 0.33 3.69 13.01
N LEU A 38 -0.82 3.93 13.63
CA LEU A 38 -1.86 4.81 13.11
C LEU A 38 -1.35 6.26 12.97
N ILE A 39 -0.72 6.79 14.01
CA ILE A 39 -0.13 8.14 14.00
C ILE A 39 0.93 8.26 12.90
N GLY A 40 1.86 7.29 12.82
CA GLY A 40 2.90 7.27 11.79
C GLY A 40 2.32 7.22 10.37
N ALA A 41 1.32 6.35 10.14
CA ALA A 41 0.67 6.20 8.85
C ALA A 41 -0.10 7.45 8.41
N VAL A 42 -0.86 8.07 9.31
CA VAL A 42 -1.60 9.32 9.03
C VAL A 42 -0.63 10.46 8.73
N PHE A 43 0.42 10.62 9.53
CA PHE A 43 1.41 11.65 9.34
C PHE A 43 2.17 11.51 8.02
N PHE A 44 2.59 10.29 7.68
CA PHE A 44 3.25 9.99 6.41
C PHE A 44 2.30 10.20 5.21
N SER A 45 1.05 9.75 5.33
CA SER A 45 0.02 10.00 4.31
C SER A 45 -0.23 11.49 4.07
N ALA A 46 -0.26 12.30 5.13
CA ALA A 46 -0.40 13.75 5.05
C ALA A 46 0.77 14.41 4.30
N GLN A 47 1.98 13.90 4.49
CA GLN A 47 3.17 14.42 3.81
C GLN A 47 3.20 14.03 2.32
N LEU A 48 2.81 12.79 1.98
CA LEU A 48 2.82 12.28 0.61
C LEU A 48 1.71 12.87 -0.25
N ASN A 49 0.48 12.79 0.22
CA ASN A 49 -0.71 13.06 -0.59
C ASN A 49 -1.39 14.38 -0.21
N GLY A 50 -0.93 15.02 0.88
CA GLY A 50 -1.54 16.24 1.42
C GLY A 50 -2.75 15.97 2.32
N TRP A 51 -3.11 16.96 3.15
CA TRP A 51 -4.20 16.86 4.12
C TRP A 51 -5.58 16.58 3.51
N ARG A 52 -5.81 17.01 2.26
CA ARG A 52 -7.08 16.74 1.54
C ARG A 52 -7.25 15.24 1.26
N SER A 53 -6.19 14.55 0.89
CA SER A 53 -6.23 13.11 0.64
C SER A 53 -6.43 12.33 1.94
N VAL A 54 -5.80 12.75 3.03
CA VAL A 54 -6.03 12.17 4.36
C VAL A 54 -7.51 12.31 4.75
N GLY A 55 -8.12 13.49 4.53
CA GLY A 55 -9.54 13.71 4.78
C GLY A 55 -10.45 12.80 3.94
N LEU A 56 -10.10 12.55 2.68
CA LEU A 56 -10.86 11.60 1.85
C LEU A 56 -10.71 10.17 2.34
N THR A 57 -9.49 9.73 2.65
CA THR A 57 -9.24 8.39 3.18
C THR A 57 -9.91 8.21 4.55
N SER A 58 -9.81 9.21 5.44
CA SER A 58 -10.43 9.14 6.78
C SER A 58 -11.95 9.04 6.71
N ARG A 59 -12.60 9.65 5.69
CA ARG A 59 -14.04 9.54 5.49
C ARG A 59 -14.51 8.09 5.26
N PHE A 60 -13.65 7.25 4.66
CA PHE A 60 -13.94 5.82 4.47
C PHE A 60 -13.45 4.98 5.67
N VAL A 61 -12.32 5.34 6.26
CA VAL A 61 -11.73 4.62 7.39
C VAL A 61 -12.53 4.83 8.67
N LEU A 62 -13.06 6.03 8.91
CA LEU A 62 -13.79 6.36 10.14
C LEU A 62 -15.04 5.49 10.36
N PRO A 63 -15.98 5.32 9.38
CA PRO A 63 -17.12 4.44 9.58
C PRO A 63 -16.71 2.98 9.78
N MET A 64 -15.64 2.52 9.11
CA MET A 64 -15.11 1.17 9.29
C MET A 64 -14.48 0.99 10.68
N PHE A 65 -13.73 1.99 11.16
CA PHE A 65 -13.19 2.02 12.53
C PHE A 65 -14.32 1.90 13.56
N LEU A 66 -15.36 2.71 13.40
CA LEU A 66 -16.50 2.75 14.33
C LEU A 66 -17.29 1.44 14.29
N LEU A 67 -17.48 0.87 13.11
CA LEU A 67 -18.14 -0.41 12.93
C LEU A 67 -17.39 -1.54 13.66
N ILE A 68 -16.08 -1.64 13.51
CA ILE A 68 -15.28 -2.67 14.17
C ILE A 68 -15.21 -2.46 15.67
N ALA A 69 -15.05 -1.19 16.12
CA ALA A 69 -15.02 -0.84 17.53
C ALA A 69 -16.31 -1.20 18.26
N ILE A 70 -17.47 -1.08 17.59
CA ILE A 70 -18.79 -1.42 18.16
C ILE A 70 -19.11 -2.91 17.97
N ALA A 71 -18.76 -3.50 16.85
CA ALA A 71 -19.07 -4.91 16.57
C ALA A 71 -18.37 -5.85 17.55
N ASN A 72 -17.13 -5.56 17.92
CA ASN A 72 -16.38 -6.43 18.84
C ASN A 72 -17.07 -6.61 20.22
N PRO A 73 -17.43 -5.56 20.97
CA PRO A 73 -18.15 -5.74 22.23
C PRO A 73 -19.56 -6.30 22.05
N LEU A 74 -20.16 -6.19 20.85
CA LEU A 74 -21.48 -6.72 20.55
C LEU A 74 -21.47 -8.25 20.35
N PHE A 75 -20.38 -8.80 19.76
CA PHE A 75 -20.26 -10.23 19.47
C PHE A 75 -19.39 -10.99 20.49
N ASN A 76 -18.48 -10.32 21.19
CA ASN A 76 -17.56 -10.92 22.15
C ASN A 76 -17.91 -10.47 23.58
N HIS A 77 -18.40 -11.41 24.37
CA HIS A 77 -18.82 -11.19 25.77
C HIS A 77 -17.80 -11.77 26.77
N ARG A 78 -16.58 -12.07 26.32
CA ARG A 78 -15.51 -12.65 27.16
C ARG A 78 -14.80 -11.50 27.90
N GLY A 79 -14.83 -11.54 29.22
CA GLY A 79 -14.13 -10.58 30.09
C GLY A 79 -14.64 -10.69 31.51
N VAL A 80 -13.89 -10.13 32.45
CA VAL A 80 -14.19 -10.19 33.90
C VAL A 80 -14.79 -8.86 34.38
N THR A 81 -14.43 -7.72 33.77
CA THR A 81 -14.89 -6.40 34.18
C THR A 81 -16.16 -6.01 33.42
N MET A 82 -17.29 -6.03 34.17
CA MET A 82 -18.60 -5.66 33.64
C MET A 82 -18.77 -4.15 33.65
N LEU A 83 -19.05 -3.53 32.50
CA LEU A 83 -19.33 -2.10 32.37
C LEU A 83 -20.83 -1.78 32.41
N CYS A 84 -21.61 -2.51 31.60
CA CYS A 84 -23.03 -2.24 31.46
C CYS A 84 -23.78 -3.48 30.96
N MET A 85 -25.06 -3.61 31.34
CA MET A 85 -25.95 -4.64 30.82
C MET A 85 -26.86 -4.00 29.76
N LEU A 86 -26.69 -4.38 28.49
CA LEU A 86 -27.55 -3.92 27.41
C LEU A 86 -28.10 -5.14 26.65
N PHE A 87 -29.41 -5.21 26.43
CA PHE A 87 -30.08 -6.32 25.72
C PHE A 87 -29.79 -7.71 26.30
N ASP A 88 -29.74 -7.83 27.63
CA ASP A 88 -29.47 -9.09 28.35
C ASP A 88 -28.05 -9.68 28.09
N GLN A 89 -27.14 -8.84 27.60
CA GLN A 89 -25.75 -9.21 27.31
C GLN A 89 -24.79 -8.30 28.09
N TRP A 90 -23.69 -8.91 28.57
CA TRP A 90 -22.69 -8.24 29.39
C TRP A 90 -21.65 -7.54 28.49
N PHE A 91 -21.62 -6.21 28.53
CA PHE A 91 -20.54 -5.45 27.88
C PHE A 91 -19.36 -5.37 28.85
N THR A 92 -18.21 -5.93 28.39
CA THR A 92 -16.98 -5.95 29.19
C THR A 92 -16.00 -4.91 28.68
N LEU A 93 -15.22 -4.33 29.58
CA LEU A 93 -14.19 -3.32 29.25
C LEU A 93 -13.12 -3.91 28.34
N GLU A 94 -12.78 -5.19 28.55
CA GLU A 94 -11.82 -5.95 27.75
C GLU A 94 -12.26 -6.05 26.27
N ALA A 95 -13.54 -6.30 26.02
CA ALA A 95 -14.07 -6.37 24.66
C ALA A 95 -14.06 -5.02 23.95
N VAL A 96 -14.32 -3.92 24.68
CA VAL A 96 -14.22 -2.57 24.12
C VAL A 96 -12.79 -2.21 23.78
N CYS A 97 -11.84 -2.46 24.68
CA CYS A 97 -10.41 -2.22 24.43
C CYS A 97 -9.89 -3.05 23.26
N TYR A 98 -10.24 -4.32 23.19
CA TYR A 98 -9.90 -5.19 22.07
C TYR A 98 -10.48 -4.66 20.77
N GLY A 99 -11.74 -4.22 20.76
CA GLY A 99 -12.41 -3.61 19.62
C GLY A 99 -11.70 -2.34 19.13
N LEU A 100 -11.30 -1.47 20.06
CA LEU A 100 -10.56 -0.25 19.72
C LEU A 100 -9.17 -0.55 19.13
N VAL A 101 -8.43 -1.49 19.71
CA VAL A 101 -7.09 -1.86 19.22
C VAL A 101 -7.18 -2.51 17.85
N SER A 102 -8.14 -3.41 17.62
CA SER A 102 -8.35 -4.05 16.34
C SER A 102 -8.78 -3.03 15.25
N ALA A 103 -9.68 -2.10 15.61
CA ALA A 103 -10.10 -1.03 14.72
C ALA A 103 -8.92 -0.09 14.36
N ALA A 104 -8.09 0.26 15.36
CA ALA A 104 -6.92 1.10 15.16
C ALA A 104 -5.86 0.42 14.27
N SER A 105 -5.58 -0.87 14.51
CA SER A 105 -4.63 -1.66 13.71
C SER A 105 -5.08 -1.77 12.26
N LEU A 106 -6.35 -2.08 12.01
CA LEU A 106 -6.87 -2.19 10.66
C LEU A 106 -6.89 -0.83 9.95
N SER A 107 -7.26 0.23 10.65
CA SER A 107 -7.20 1.60 10.12
C SER A 107 -5.77 2.01 9.76
N ALA A 108 -4.79 1.68 10.60
CA ALA A 108 -3.39 1.92 10.32
C ALA A 108 -2.92 1.18 9.04
N VAL A 109 -3.32 -0.08 8.90
CA VAL A 109 -3.01 -0.88 7.68
C VAL A 109 -3.56 -0.23 6.42
N ILE A 110 -4.80 0.27 6.43
CA ILE A 110 -5.39 0.96 5.27
C ILE A 110 -4.61 2.23 4.93
N PHE A 111 -4.22 3.04 5.92
CA PHE A 111 -3.38 4.22 5.67
C PHE A 111 -1.99 3.84 5.14
N TRP A 112 -1.37 2.77 5.66
CA TRP A 112 -0.09 2.27 5.13
C TRP A 112 -0.21 1.79 3.69
N PHE A 113 -1.30 1.08 3.32
CA PHE A 113 -1.56 0.71 1.93
C PHE A 113 -1.74 1.91 1.01
N THR A 114 -2.40 2.97 1.49
CA THR A 114 -2.51 4.22 0.72
C THR A 114 -1.13 4.86 0.46
N CYS A 115 -0.25 4.83 1.46
CA CYS A 115 1.13 5.29 1.31
C CYS A 115 1.94 4.38 0.37
N TYR A 116 1.78 3.07 0.50
CA TYR A 116 2.41 2.07 -0.38
C TYR A 116 2.06 2.32 -1.85
N GLN A 117 0.78 2.47 -2.18
CA GLN A 117 0.33 2.75 -3.55
C GLN A 117 0.89 4.06 -4.10
N ALA A 118 1.12 5.05 -3.26
CA ALA A 118 1.68 6.33 -3.67
C ALA A 118 3.20 6.29 -3.94
N VAL A 119 3.93 5.39 -3.28
CA VAL A 119 5.40 5.24 -3.38
C VAL A 119 5.78 4.14 -4.36
N MET A 120 5.07 3.01 -4.31
CA MET A 120 5.37 1.81 -5.08
C MET A 120 4.58 1.82 -6.39
N THR A 121 5.20 2.34 -7.44
CA THR A 121 4.62 2.32 -8.79
C THR A 121 4.71 0.93 -9.41
N SER A 122 3.87 0.67 -10.43
CA SER A 122 3.89 -0.60 -11.19
C SER A 122 5.28 -0.93 -11.75
N ASP A 123 6.04 0.08 -12.17
CA ASP A 123 7.37 -0.09 -12.73
C ASP A 123 8.39 -0.58 -11.68
N LYS A 124 8.30 -0.05 -10.45
CA LYS A 124 9.14 -0.48 -9.33
C LYS A 124 8.84 -1.92 -8.91
N PHE A 125 7.55 -2.25 -8.86
CA PHE A 125 7.10 -3.61 -8.57
C PHE A 125 7.60 -4.59 -9.61
N LEU A 126 7.45 -4.26 -10.89
CA LEU A 126 7.96 -5.06 -12.01
C LEU A 126 9.48 -5.21 -11.98
N PHE A 127 10.21 -4.16 -11.61
CA PHE A 127 11.66 -4.24 -11.47
C PHE A 127 12.06 -5.25 -10.39
N LEU A 128 11.39 -5.23 -9.24
CA LEU A 128 11.70 -6.11 -8.11
C LEU A 128 11.45 -7.60 -8.44
N PHE A 129 10.29 -7.90 -9.04
CA PHE A 129 9.89 -9.28 -9.36
C PHE A 129 10.39 -9.74 -10.74
N GLY A 130 10.78 -8.83 -11.60
CA GLY A 130 11.28 -9.12 -12.95
C GLY A 130 12.59 -9.90 -12.97
N GLN A 131 13.38 -9.83 -11.90
CA GLN A 131 14.61 -10.63 -11.76
C GLN A 131 14.29 -12.09 -11.44
N ILE A 132 13.21 -12.37 -10.70
CA ILE A 132 12.79 -13.72 -10.31
C ILE A 132 12.11 -14.44 -11.48
N ALA A 133 11.26 -13.71 -12.20
CA ALA A 133 10.44 -14.26 -13.29
C ALA A 133 10.48 -13.35 -14.53
N PRO A 134 11.57 -13.35 -15.33
CA PRO A 134 11.78 -12.39 -16.41
C PRO A 134 10.77 -12.50 -17.55
N ASN A 135 10.24 -13.71 -17.82
CA ASN A 135 9.23 -13.90 -18.86
C ASN A 135 7.87 -13.33 -18.47
N THR A 136 7.46 -13.55 -17.22
CA THR A 136 6.21 -12.98 -16.69
C THR A 136 6.28 -11.46 -16.56
N ALA A 137 7.41 -10.91 -16.14
CA ALA A 137 7.64 -9.47 -16.10
C ALA A 137 7.52 -8.83 -17.49
N LEU A 138 8.06 -9.48 -18.53
CA LEU A 138 7.91 -9.02 -19.89
C LEU A 138 6.44 -9.00 -20.33
N LEU A 139 5.69 -10.09 -20.08
CA LEU A 139 4.27 -10.16 -20.41
C LEU A 139 3.48 -9.04 -19.73
N ILE A 140 3.73 -8.83 -18.43
CA ILE A 140 3.04 -7.78 -17.65
C ILE A 140 3.42 -6.40 -18.21
N THR A 141 4.69 -6.14 -18.51
CA THR A 141 5.12 -4.85 -19.09
C THR A 141 4.45 -4.58 -20.43
N MET A 142 4.37 -5.59 -21.29
CA MET A 142 3.69 -5.46 -22.58
C MET A 142 2.18 -5.22 -22.41
N THR A 143 1.53 -5.95 -21.49
CA THR A 143 0.10 -5.76 -21.23
C THR A 143 -0.22 -4.40 -20.62
N LEU A 144 0.58 -3.92 -19.67
CA LEU A 144 0.45 -2.58 -19.11
C LEU A 144 0.64 -1.49 -20.17
N GLY A 145 1.61 -1.69 -21.09
CA GLY A 145 1.82 -0.78 -22.23
C GLY A 145 0.71 -0.83 -23.29
N LEU A 146 -0.02 -1.95 -23.37
CA LEU A 146 -1.15 -2.12 -24.29
C LEU A 146 -2.40 -1.36 -23.81
N ILE A 147 -2.63 -1.24 -22.51
CA ILE A 147 -3.84 -0.60 -21.94
C ILE A 147 -4.05 0.83 -22.48
N PRO A 148 -3.08 1.77 -22.39
CA PRO A 148 -3.28 3.12 -22.93
C PRO A 148 -3.49 3.14 -24.45
N ARG A 149 -2.81 2.26 -25.19
CA ARG A 149 -2.99 2.13 -26.66
C ARG A 149 -4.41 1.65 -27.01
N LEU A 150 -4.96 0.68 -26.26
CA LEU A 150 -6.34 0.22 -26.43
C LEU A 150 -7.35 1.32 -26.10
N GLN A 151 -7.11 2.11 -25.05
CA GLN A 151 -7.97 3.24 -24.68
C GLN A 151 -8.01 4.29 -25.80
N GLU A 152 -6.85 4.66 -26.32
CA GLU A 152 -6.73 5.60 -27.44
C GLU A 152 -7.41 5.06 -28.70
N ARG A 153 -7.16 3.80 -29.06
CA ARG A 153 -7.78 3.15 -30.22
C ARG A 153 -9.30 3.05 -30.09
N SER A 154 -9.78 2.72 -28.87
CA SER A 154 -11.21 2.72 -28.56
C SER A 154 -11.86 4.10 -28.76
N ALA A 155 -11.17 5.15 -28.33
CA ALA A 155 -11.66 6.52 -28.53
C ALA A 155 -11.74 6.88 -30.02
N GLN A 156 -10.71 6.53 -30.81
CA GLN A 156 -10.71 6.74 -32.27
C GLN A 156 -11.86 6.01 -32.95
N ILE A 157 -12.09 4.72 -32.63
CA ILE A 157 -13.17 3.91 -33.20
C ILE A 157 -14.53 4.51 -32.82
N ARG A 158 -14.73 4.93 -31.57
CA ARG A 158 -15.96 5.59 -31.11
C ARG A 158 -16.22 6.89 -31.88
N THR A 159 -15.19 7.69 -32.10
CA THR A 159 -15.32 8.94 -32.85
C THR A 159 -15.72 8.68 -34.30
N ALA A 160 -15.09 7.70 -34.95
CA ALA A 160 -15.48 7.29 -36.32
C ALA A 160 -16.91 6.74 -36.38
N GLN A 161 -17.32 5.94 -35.41
CA GLN A 161 -18.71 5.43 -35.34
C GLN A 161 -19.74 6.54 -35.12
N LYS A 162 -19.43 7.56 -34.33
CA LYS A 162 -20.34 8.72 -34.11
C LYS A 162 -20.55 9.54 -35.39
N MET A 163 -19.54 9.60 -36.28
CA MET A 163 -19.67 10.28 -37.55
C MET A 163 -20.56 9.53 -38.55
N LEU A 164 -20.59 8.19 -38.44
CA LEU A 164 -21.36 7.33 -39.37
C LEU A 164 -22.78 7.05 -38.92
N LEU A 165 -23.09 7.13 -37.64
CA LEU A 165 -24.38 6.74 -37.07
C LEU A 165 -24.91 7.84 -36.13
N PRO A 166 -26.18 8.24 -36.26
CA PRO A 166 -26.80 9.18 -35.33
C PRO A 166 -26.81 8.60 -33.90
N GLU A 167 -26.57 9.47 -32.93
CA GLU A 167 -26.49 9.12 -31.50
C GLU A 167 -27.89 8.69 -30.99
N ASN A 168 -28.11 7.40 -30.93
CA ASN A 168 -29.38 6.87 -30.44
C ASN A 168 -29.31 6.66 -28.94
N LYS A 169 -30.17 7.34 -28.17
CA LYS A 169 -30.21 7.28 -26.70
C LYS A 169 -30.75 5.96 -26.13
N ARG A 170 -31.28 5.06 -27.00
CA ARG A 170 -31.82 3.77 -26.57
C ARG A 170 -30.70 2.79 -26.18
N LEU A 171 -30.94 1.95 -25.19
CA LEU A 171 -29.96 1.00 -24.64
C LEU A 171 -29.50 -0.05 -25.67
N LEU A 172 -30.40 -0.64 -26.45
CA LEU A 172 -30.06 -1.67 -27.43
C LEU A 172 -29.10 -1.21 -28.53
N PRO A 173 -29.30 -0.07 -29.23
CA PRO A 173 -28.33 0.44 -30.19
C PRO A 173 -26.99 0.77 -29.57
N ARG A 174 -26.95 1.21 -28.29
CA ARG A 174 -25.73 1.50 -27.55
C ARG A 174 -24.91 0.24 -27.28
N LEU A 175 -25.58 -0.87 -26.92
CA LEU A 175 -24.92 -2.18 -26.75
C LEU A 175 -24.37 -2.70 -28.08
N HIS A 176 -25.08 -2.57 -29.19
CA HIS A 176 -24.56 -2.96 -30.51
C HIS A 176 -23.35 -2.13 -30.92
N ALA A 177 -23.35 -0.83 -30.65
CA ALA A 177 -22.17 0.02 -30.90
C ALA A 177 -20.98 -0.38 -30.03
N ALA A 178 -21.22 -0.70 -28.75
CA ALA A 178 -20.17 -1.20 -27.86
C ALA A 178 -19.59 -2.53 -28.34
N ASN A 179 -20.44 -3.44 -28.82
CA ASN A 179 -20.02 -4.76 -29.33
C ASN A 179 -19.18 -4.62 -30.61
N ARG A 180 -19.55 -3.72 -31.53
CA ARG A 180 -18.74 -3.40 -32.72
C ARG A 180 -17.39 -2.79 -32.35
N ASN A 181 -17.35 -1.89 -31.39
CA ASN A 181 -16.11 -1.32 -30.89
C ASN A 181 -15.20 -2.42 -30.31
N LEU A 182 -15.77 -3.33 -29.50
CA LEU A 182 -15.04 -4.44 -28.92
C LEU A 182 -14.47 -5.38 -29.98
N SER A 183 -15.28 -5.76 -30.99
CA SER A 183 -14.85 -6.60 -32.12
C SER A 183 -13.69 -5.96 -32.89
N ALA A 184 -13.81 -4.68 -33.23
CA ALA A 184 -12.74 -3.95 -33.92
C ALA A 184 -11.45 -3.85 -33.09
N LEU A 185 -11.57 -3.65 -31.76
CA LEU A 185 -10.42 -3.65 -30.85
C LEU A 185 -9.75 -5.01 -30.75
N LEU A 186 -10.53 -6.10 -30.72
CA LEU A 186 -9.98 -7.46 -30.68
C LEU A 186 -9.19 -7.76 -31.97
N THR A 187 -9.78 -7.46 -33.14
CA THR A 187 -9.08 -7.64 -34.42
C THR A 187 -7.77 -6.85 -34.48
N TRP A 188 -7.83 -5.56 -34.11
CA TRP A 188 -6.63 -4.73 -34.06
C TRP A 188 -5.59 -5.23 -33.05
N SER A 189 -6.01 -5.71 -31.87
CA SER A 189 -5.10 -6.22 -30.85
C SER A 189 -4.40 -7.50 -31.28
N MET A 190 -5.09 -8.39 -31.99
CA MET A 190 -4.50 -9.61 -32.55
C MET A 190 -3.46 -9.29 -33.63
N GLU A 191 -3.79 -8.37 -34.53
CA GLU A 191 -2.85 -7.89 -35.55
C GLU A 191 -1.60 -7.26 -34.91
N ASN A 192 -1.80 -6.36 -33.95
CA ASN A 192 -0.71 -5.73 -33.21
C ASN A 192 0.15 -6.74 -32.43
N ALA A 193 -0.43 -7.81 -31.90
CA ALA A 193 0.29 -8.87 -31.21
C ALA A 193 1.23 -9.63 -32.16
N VAL A 194 0.75 -9.97 -33.38
CA VAL A 194 1.57 -10.64 -34.41
C VAL A 194 2.72 -9.72 -34.86
N GLN A 195 2.44 -8.46 -35.17
CA GLN A 195 3.45 -7.48 -35.57
C GLN A 195 4.50 -7.26 -34.46
N THR A 196 4.07 -7.23 -33.22
CA THR A 196 4.97 -7.13 -32.06
C THR A 196 5.86 -8.36 -31.94
N ALA A 197 5.31 -9.56 -32.10
CA ALA A 197 6.07 -10.81 -32.05
C ALA A 197 7.11 -10.90 -33.16
N ASP A 198 6.76 -10.51 -34.39
CA ASP A 198 7.69 -10.49 -35.52
C ASP A 198 8.79 -9.44 -35.33
N SER A 199 8.45 -8.26 -34.84
CA SER A 199 9.43 -7.24 -34.49
C SER A 199 10.40 -7.72 -33.40
N MET A 200 9.90 -8.45 -32.39
CA MET A 200 10.75 -9.03 -31.36
C MET A 200 11.69 -10.11 -31.91
N LYS A 201 11.19 -10.99 -32.76
CA LYS A 201 12.04 -12.00 -33.45
C LYS A 201 13.12 -11.35 -34.31
N ALA A 202 12.78 -10.32 -35.09
CA ALA A 202 13.72 -9.56 -35.90
C ALA A 202 14.83 -8.89 -35.07
N ARG A 203 14.52 -8.48 -33.83
CA ARG A 203 15.49 -7.94 -32.85
C ARG A 203 16.30 -9.02 -32.12
N GLY A 204 16.13 -10.30 -32.45
CA GLY A 204 16.89 -11.40 -31.88
C GLY A 204 16.34 -11.92 -30.55
N TYR A 205 15.05 -11.69 -30.25
CA TYR A 205 14.44 -12.27 -29.08
C TYR A 205 14.52 -13.80 -29.09
N GLY A 206 15.05 -14.40 -28.05
CA GLY A 206 15.21 -15.85 -27.90
C GLY A 206 16.53 -16.42 -28.38
N VAL A 207 17.39 -15.63 -29.06
CA VAL A 207 18.66 -16.13 -29.63
C VAL A 207 19.80 -16.18 -28.61
N LYS A 208 19.83 -15.25 -27.64
CA LYS A 208 20.88 -15.15 -26.60
C LYS A 208 20.26 -14.98 -25.21
N ARG A 209 21.10 -15.20 -24.18
CA ARG A 209 20.74 -14.91 -22.79
C ARG A 209 20.32 -13.45 -22.68
N ARG A 210 19.16 -13.22 -22.08
CA ARG A 210 18.53 -11.91 -21.94
C ARG A 210 19.35 -11.01 -21.01
N THR A 211 19.65 -9.81 -21.44
CA THR A 211 20.18 -8.73 -20.61
C THR A 211 19.05 -7.80 -20.20
N THR A 212 19.04 -7.38 -18.94
CA THR A 212 18.03 -6.46 -18.41
C THR A 212 18.68 -5.10 -18.21
N PHE A 213 18.05 -4.04 -18.70
CA PHE A 213 18.48 -2.69 -18.42
C PHE A 213 18.04 -2.32 -16.99
N HIS A 214 19.00 -1.97 -16.14
CA HIS A 214 18.73 -1.58 -14.77
C HIS A 214 18.46 -0.08 -14.70
N LEU A 215 17.19 0.29 -14.50
CA LEU A 215 16.75 1.68 -14.28
C LEU A 215 17.10 2.17 -12.86
N PHE A 216 17.19 1.25 -11.91
CA PHE A 216 17.47 1.57 -10.51
C PHE A 216 18.86 1.03 -10.14
N VAL A 217 19.74 1.93 -9.72
CA VAL A 217 21.08 1.60 -9.24
C VAL A 217 21.03 1.59 -7.73
N PHE A 218 21.59 0.56 -7.11
CA PHE A 218 21.66 0.43 -5.66
C PHE A 218 22.84 1.26 -5.15
N ASP A 219 22.57 2.31 -4.41
CA ASP A 219 23.58 3.22 -3.86
C ASP A 219 23.92 2.87 -2.40
N SER A 220 25.06 3.36 -1.90
CA SER A 220 25.49 3.22 -0.51
C SER A 220 24.46 3.77 0.50
N ARG A 221 23.72 4.80 0.11
CA ARG A 221 22.60 5.35 0.88
C ARG A 221 21.48 4.34 1.06
N ASP A 222 21.13 3.62 -0.02
CA ASP A 222 20.10 2.59 -0.01
C ASP A 222 20.49 1.42 0.90
N ALA A 223 21.79 1.05 0.88
CA ALA A 223 22.33 0.02 1.76
C ALA A 223 22.22 0.41 3.25
N ALA A 224 22.57 1.66 3.59
CA ALA A 224 22.48 2.16 4.96
C ALA A 224 21.03 2.19 5.46
N VAL A 225 20.08 2.68 4.62
CA VAL A 225 18.66 2.72 4.96
C VAL A 225 18.09 1.31 5.10
N LEU A 226 18.44 0.38 4.21
CA LEU A 226 18.03 -1.02 4.29
C LEU A 226 18.57 -1.68 5.57
N GLY A 227 19.84 -1.47 5.88
CA GLY A 227 20.45 -1.98 7.11
C GLY A 227 19.75 -1.48 8.37
N LEU A 228 19.40 -0.19 8.41
CA LEU A 228 18.64 0.40 9.52
C LEU A 228 17.25 -0.22 9.65
N ILE A 229 16.51 -0.37 8.53
CA ILE A 229 15.18 -1.00 8.52
C ILE A 229 15.25 -2.43 9.04
N LEU A 230 16.20 -3.21 8.54
CA LEU A 230 16.40 -4.60 8.98
C LEU A 230 16.79 -4.70 10.45
N ALA A 231 17.66 -3.82 10.93
CA ALA A 231 18.05 -3.78 12.35
C ALA A 231 16.85 -3.47 13.26
N LEU A 232 16.09 -2.42 12.95
CA LEU A 232 14.89 -2.05 13.71
C LEU A 232 13.82 -3.13 13.66
N THR A 233 13.59 -3.72 12.49
CA THR A 233 12.66 -4.85 12.33
C THR A 233 13.12 -6.06 13.13
N GLY A 234 14.43 -6.37 13.11
CA GLY A 234 15.03 -7.43 13.90
C GLY A 234 14.84 -7.25 15.40
N ILE A 235 15.04 -6.02 15.91
CA ILE A 235 14.78 -5.69 17.33
C ILE A 235 13.31 -5.91 17.67
N CYS A 236 12.38 -5.48 16.81
CA CYS A 236 10.95 -5.68 17.02
C CYS A 236 10.55 -7.17 17.01
N VAL A 237 11.10 -7.96 16.08
CA VAL A 237 10.83 -9.40 15.98
C VAL A 237 11.43 -10.14 17.19
N LEU A 238 12.65 -9.83 17.62
CA LEU A 238 13.26 -10.40 18.81
C LEU A 238 12.43 -10.06 20.05
N GLY A 239 12.03 -8.80 20.22
CA GLY A 239 11.17 -8.40 21.33
C GLY A 239 9.86 -9.19 21.35
N ARG A 240 9.30 -9.49 20.16
CA ARG A 240 8.11 -10.34 20.03
C ARG A 240 8.34 -11.79 20.45
N VAL A 241 9.49 -12.37 20.07
CA VAL A 241 9.89 -13.74 20.46
C VAL A 241 10.05 -13.86 21.97
N PHE A 242 10.54 -12.80 22.63
CA PHE A 242 10.66 -12.74 24.10
C PHE A 242 9.33 -12.47 24.81
N GLY A 243 8.19 -12.50 24.11
CA GLY A 243 6.85 -12.35 24.69
C GLY A 243 6.40 -10.90 24.88
N HIS A 244 7.19 -9.91 24.40
CA HIS A 244 6.81 -8.50 24.42
C HIS A 244 6.05 -8.12 23.13
N GLY A 245 5.15 -7.13 23.19
CA GLY A 245 4.45 -6.61 22.01
C GLY A 245 3.15 -7.30 21.64
N THR A 246 2.69 -8.26 22.44
CA THR A 246 1.29 -8.73 22.44
C THR A 246 0.72 -8.55 23.82
N MET A 247 -0.54 -8.17 23.86
CA MET A 247 -1.32 -8.04 25.08
C MET A 247 -2.45 -9.06 25.02
N GLU A 248 -2.57 -9.90 26.03
CA GLU A 248 -3.73 -10.76 26.18
C GLU A 248 -4.86 -9.94 26.82
N PHE A 249 -5.97 -9.84 26.10
CA PHE A 249 -7.15 -9.09 26.54
C PHE A 249 -8.10 -9.96 27.35
N TYR A 250 -8.01 -11.28 27.21
CA TYR A 250 -8.91 -12.23 27.84
C TYR A 250 -8.15 -13.26 28.68
N PRO A 251 -8.59 -13.66 29.88
CA PRO A 251 -9.79 -13.19 30.64
C PRO A 251 -9.56 -11.87 31.37
N ARG A 252 -8.32 -11.43 31.58
CA ARG A 252 -7.91 -10.16 32.19
C ARG A 252 -6.92 -9.45 31.29
N MET A 253 -6.98 -8.12 31.30
CA MET A 253 -6.01 -7.31 30.58
C MET A 253 -4.65 -7.37 31.27
N ASP A 254 -3.62 -7.71 30.51
CA ASP A 254 -2.24 -7.59 30.95
C ASP A 254 -1.83 -6.13 31.15
N ALA A 255 -0.75 -5.90 31.90
CA ALA A 255 -0.21 -4.56 32.08
C ALA A 255 0.30 -4.00 30.73
N VAL A 256 -0.13 -2.78 30.41
CA VAL A 256 0.26 -2.09 29.15
C VAL A 256 1.78 -1.88 29.06
N PHE A 257 2.47 -1.77 30.20
CA PHE A 257 3.93 -1.60 30.26
C PHE A 257 4.59 -2.85 30.85
N THR A 258 5.29 -3.58 30.01
CA THR A 258 6.05 -4.80 30.35
C THR A 258 7.53 -4.52 30.72
N GLY A 259 7.82 -3.41 31.40
CA GLY A 259 9.17 -3.07 31.84
C GLY A 259 10.06 -2.42 30.76
N VAL A 260 11.36 -2.36 31.03
CA VAL A 260 12.35 -1.68 30.17
C VAL A 260 12.48 -2.33 28.78
N SER A 261 12.38 -3.64 28.70
CA SER A 261 12.46 -4.39 27.43
C SER A 261 11.28 -4.08 26.49
N GLY A 262 10.06 -3.93 27.05
CA GLY A 262 8.90 -3.48 26.27
C GLY A 262 9.06 -2.04 25.76
N ALA A 263 9.62 -1.15 26.60
CA ALA A 263 9.88 0.24 26.18
C ALA A 263 10.82 0.33 24.99
N VAL A 264 11.89 -0.47 24.96
CA VAL A 264 12.82 -0.53 23.81
C VAL A 264 12.12 -0.94 22.53
N LEU A 265 11.21 -1.92 22.60
CA LEU A 265 10.44 -2.38 21.46
C LEU A 265 9.50 -1.27 20.93
N TYR A 266 8.80 -0.55 21.83
CA TYR A 266 7.92 0.55 21.43
C TYR A 266 8.69 1.71 20.81
N ILE A 267 9.86 2.05 21.34
CA ILE A 267 10.74 3.10 20.79
C ILE A 267 11.26 2.66 19.41
N ALA A 268 11.74 1.42 19.26
CA ALA A 268 12.21 0.91 17.98
C ALA A 268 11.12 0.94 16.90
N PHE A 269 9.90 0.54 17.26
CA PHE A 269 8.76 0.60 16.35
C PHE A 269 8.34 2.04 16.03
N ALA A 270 8.33 2.94 17.03
CA ALA A 270 8.04 4.35 16.80
C ALA A 270 9.03 5.00 15.82
N VAL A 271 10.33 4.72 16.01
CA VAL A 271 11.38 5.16 15.09
C VAL A 271 11.13 4.60 13.68
N LEU A 272 10.81 3.31 13.56
CA LEU A 272 10.52 2.67 12.29
C LEU A 272 9.30 3.32 11.60
N ALA A 273 8.20 3.53 12.32
CA ALA A 273 6.97 4.12 11.78
C ALA A 273 7.12 5.60 11.37
N LEU A 274 7.93 6.37 12.10
CA LEU A 274 8.16 7.78 11.82
C LEU A 274 9.33 8.03 10.86
N PHE A 275 10.17 7.03 10.62
CA PHE A 275 11.38 7.14 9.79
C PHE A 275 11.15 7.78 8.42
N PRO A 276 10.20 7.34 7.58
CA PRO A 276 9.98 7.95 6.27
C PRO A 276 9.49 9.39 6.37
N SER A 277 8.70 9.68 7.40
CA SER A 277 8.21 11.04 7.67
C SER A 277 9.33 11.99 8.03
N ILE A 278 10.31 11.54 8.81
CA ILE A 278 11.50 12.32 9.19
C ILE A 278 12.36 12.60 7.97
N LEU A 279 12.59 11.60 7.11
CA LEU A 279 13.36 11.76 5.87
C LEU A 279 12.72 12.76 4.91
N GLU A 280 11.42 12.64 4.66
CA GLU A 280 10.68 13.58 3.81
C GLU A 280 10.67 15.01 4.39
N MET A 281 10.59 15.14 5.72
CA MET A 281 10.62 16.45 6.38
C MET A 281 11.99 17.10 6.28
N LYS A 282 13.07 16.32 6.48
CA LYS A 282 14.45 16.79 6.33
C LYS A 282 14.70 17.31 4.91
N GLU A 283 14.22 16.59 3.90
CA GLU A 283 14.38 17.02 2.51
C GLU A 283 13.59 18.29 2.20
N LYS A 284 12.33 18.37 2.63
CA LYS A 284 11.53 19.60 2.48
C LYS A 284 12.19 20.82 3.12
N LEU A 285 12.84 20.65 4.28
CA LEU A 285 13.57 21.72 4.94
C LEU A 285 14.83 22.11 4.14
N THR A 286 15.57 21.15 3.62
CA THR A 286 16.77 21.40 2.81
C THR A 286 16.41 22.17 1.52
N TRP A 287 15.33 21.79 0.83
CA TRP A 287 14.86 22.49 -0.37
C TRP A 287 14.37 23.91 -0.06
N ARG A 288 13.72 24.12 1.08
CA ARG A 288 13.34 25.47 1.53
C ARG A 288 14.55 26.36 1.83
N CYS A 289 15.59 25.80 2.43
CA CYS A 289 16.83 26.54 2.70
C CYS A 289 17.61 26.88 1.42
N CYS A 290 17.49 26.04 0.37
CA CYS A 290 18.16 26.29 -0.92
C CYS A 290 17.37 27.22 -1.86
N GLY A 291 16.23 27.78 -1.44
CA GLY A 291 15.46 28.77 -2.21
C GLY A 291 14.80 28.24 -3.51
N LEU A 292 14.70 26.93 -3.67
CA LEU A 292 14.15 26.26 -4.86
C LEU A 292 12.68 25.83 -4.68
N THR A 293 11.90 26.62 -3.91
CA THR A 293 10.45 26.38 -3.77
C THR A 293 9.71 27.38 -4.64
N ASP A 294 9.21 26.93 -5.78
CA ASP A 294 8.01 27.46 -6.43
C ASP A 294 6.78 26.68 -5.92
#